data_af0e163a1fd1dddfbb87f6aae19ef539
#
_entry.id   af0e163a1fd1dddfbb87f6aae19ef539
#
_cell.length_a   1.000
_cell.length_b   1.000
_cell.length_c   1.000
_cell.angle_alpha   90.00
_cell.angle_beta   90.00
_cell.angle_gamma   90.00
#
_symmetry.space_group_name_H-M   'P 1'
#
loop_
_entity.id
_entity.type
_entity.pdbx_description
1 polymer ?
#
loop_
_entity_poly.entity_id
_entity_poly.type
_entity_poly.pdbx_seq_one_letter_code
_entity_poly.pdbx_strand_id
1 'polypeptide(L)'
;MAKIIVVTSGKGGVGKTTTSASFATGLALRGHKTAVIDFDVGLRNLDLIMGCERRVVYDLINVIQGEANLHQALIKDKQCDNLFVLAASQTRDKEALSREGVEKVLADLAAMDFEYIVCDSPAGIETGALMAMHFADEEIGRAHV
;
A
#
# COMPACT_ATOMS: atom_id res chain seq x y z
N MET A 1 -11.29 0.33 13.48
CA MET A 1 -10.34 -0.71 13.11
C MET A 1 -10.18 -0.77 11.61
N ALA A 2 -8.97 -0.84 11.13
CA ALA A 2 -8.71 -0.78 9.69
C ALA A 2 -9.05 -2.10 9.01
N LYS A 3 -9.63 -2.00 7.82
CA LYS A 3 -9.87 -3.16 6.95
C LYS A 3 -8.78 -3.22 5.91
N ILE A 4 -8.15 -4.37 5.77
CA ILE A 4 -7.04 -4.57 4.86
C ILE A 4 -7.54 -5.30 3.61
N ILE A 5 -7.30 -4.69 2.46
CA ILE A 5 -7.73 -5.24 1.18
C ILE A 5 -6.49 -5.48 0.33
N VAL A 6 -6.35 -6.69 -0.17
CA VAL A 6 -5.21 -7.03 -1.02
C VAL A 6 -5.65 -7.20 -2.45
N VAL A 7 -4.95 -6.53 -3.35
CA VAL A 7 -5.18 -6.66 -4.78
C VAL A 7 -3.99 -7.40 -5.36
N THR A 8 -4.25 -8.56 -5.95
CA THR A 8 -3.22 -9.39 -6.56
C THR A 8 -3.61 -9.69 -8.00
N SER A 9 -2.61 -9.97 -8.84
CA SER A 9 -2.85 -10.42 -10.20
C SER A 9 -2.52 -11.90 -10.33
N GLY A 10 -3.25 -12.60 -11.18
CA GLY A 10 -2.96 -14.00 -11.47
C GLY A 10 -1.72 -14.15 -12.34
N LYS A 11 -1.72 -13.50 -13.49
CA LYS A 11 -0.61 -13.52 -14.44
C LYS A 11 -0.47 -12.18 -15.11
N GLY A 12 0.77 -11.78 -15.38
CA GLY A 12 1.08 -10.60 -16.15
C GLY A 12 0.90 -9.26 -15.45
N GLY A 13 0.12 -9.19 -14.42
CA GLY A 13 0.00 -8.00 -13.59
C GLY A 13 -0.58 -6.74 -14.24
N VAL A 14 -0.99 -6.82 -15.49
CA VAL A 14 -1.54 -5.67 -16.21
C VAL A 14 -2.89 -5.31 -15.62
N GLY A 15 -3.07 -4.04 -15.29
CA GLY A 15 -4.32 -3.54 -14.72
C GLY A 15 -4.44 -3.69 -13.21
N LYS A 16 -3.59 -4.47 -12.58
CA LYS A 16 -3.64 -4.67 -11.13
C LYS A 16 -3.48 -3.36 -10.36
N THR A 17 -2.44 -2.61 -10.68
CA THR A 17 -2.15 -1.34 -9.99
C THR A 17 -3.23 -0.30 -10.28
N THR A 18 -3.75 -0.27 -11.49
CA THR A 18 -4.88 0.60 -11.84
C THR A 18 -6.12 0.24 -11.01
N THR A 19 -6.39 -1.05 -10.83
CA THR A 19 -7.50 -1.53 -10.00
C THR A 19 -7.30 -1.10 -8.55
N SER A 20 -6.10 -1.25 -8.00
CA SER A 20 -5.79 -0.82 -6.63
C SER A 20 -6.03 0.67 -6.45
N ALA A 21 -5.52 1.48 -7.38
CA ALA A 21 -5.66 2.93 -7.33
C ALA A 21 -7.12 3.35 -7.43
N SER A 22 -7.88 2.76 -8.36
CA SER A 22 -9.29 3.08 -8.56
C SER A 22 -10.14 2.70 -7.36
N PHE A 23 -9.87 1.54 -6.78
CA PHE A 23 -10.60 1.05 -5.62
C PHE A 23 -10.35 1.94 -4.40
N ALA A 24 -9.09 2.27 -4.14
CA ALA A 24 -8.74 3.16 -3.04
C ALA A 24 -9.36 4.55 -3.21
N THR A 25 -9.32 5.09 -4.42
CA THR A 25 -9.93 6.37 -4.73
C THR A 25 -11.43 6.34 -4.48
N GLY A 26 -12.11 5.28 -4.90
CA GLY A 26 -13.54 5.11 -4.68
C GLY A 26 -13.92 5.11 -3.21
N LEU A 27 -13.14 4.42 -2.38
CA LEU A 27 -13.34 4.40 -0.94
C LEU A 27 -13.15 5.78 -0.33
N ALA A 28 -12.08 6.47 -0.74
CA ALA A 28 -11.78 7.80 -0.22
C ALA A 28 -12.85 8.83 -0.61
N LEU A 29 -13.37 8.75 -1.83
CA LEU A 29 -14.43 9.64 -2.30
C LEU A 29 -15.74 9.43 -1.53
N ARG A 30 -15.92 8.27 -0.93
CA ARG A 30 -17.08 7.99 -0.07
C ARG A 30 -16.88 8.43 1.38
N GLY A 31 -15.78 9.11 1.66
CA GLY A 31 -15.49 9.65 2.98
C GLY A 31 -14.66 8.74 3.88
N HIS A 32 -14.14 7.63 3.36
CA HIS A 32 -13.32 6.72 4.14
C HIS A 32 -11.85 7.07 4.02
N LYS A 33 -11.20 7.30 5.15
CA LYS A 33 -9.76 7.56 5.15
C LYS A 33 -9.03 6.31 4.70
N THR A 34 -8.37 6.37 3.56
CA THR A 34 -7.82 5.22 2.86
C THR A 34 -6.35 5.42 2.56
N ALA A 35 -5.53 4.42 2.86
CA ALA A 35 -4.14 4.34 2.43
C ALA A 35 -4.01 3.27 1.36
N VAL A 36 -3.27 3.56 0.30
CA VAL A 36 -2.91 2.56 -0.69
C VAL A 36 -1.40 2.39 -0.68
N ILE A 37 -0.95 1.15 -0.56
CA ILE A 37 0.47 0.81 -0.39
C ILE A 37 0.93 -0.01 -1.59
N ASP A 38 2.05 0.39 -2.17
CA ASP A 38 2.68 -0.34 -3.26
C ASP A 38 3.73 -1.31 -2.69
N PHE A 39 3.48 -2.61 -2.81
CA PHE A 39 4.41 -3.66 -2.39
C PHE A 39 5.27 -4.17 -3.53
N ASP A 40 5.17 -3.60 -4.72
CA ASP A 40 5.93 -4.04 -5.89
C ASP A 40 7.31 -3.37 -5.91
N VAL A 41 8.18 -3.83 -5.04
CA VAL A 41 9.53 -3.30 -4.90
C VAL A 41 10.28 -3.42 -6.23
N GLY A 42 10.83 -2.32 -6.67
CA GLY A 42 11.59 -2.22 -7.91
C GLY A 42 10.81 -1.63 -9.08
N LEU A 43 9.50 -1.72 -9.12
CA LEU A 43 8.71 -1.22 -10.25
C LEU A 43 8.06 0.13 -10.00
N ARG A 44 7.56 0.38 -8.79
CA ARG A 44 6.97 1.67 -8.43
C ARG A 44 5.91 2.18 -9.40
N ASN A 45 4.94 1.34 -9.71
CA ASN A 45 3.91 1.73 -10.67
C ASN A 45 2.79 2.57 -10.05
N LEU A 46 2.52 2.39 -8.77
CA LEU A 46 1.38 3.03 -8.12
C LEU A 46 1.52 4.56 -8.08
N ASP A 47 2.69 5.06 -7.71
CA ASP A 47 2.92 6.50 -7.63
C ASP A 47 2.82 7.17 -9.01
N LEU A 48 3.22 6.47 -10.07
CA LEU A 48 3.06 6.94 -11.43
C LEU A 48 1.59 7.02 -11.83
N ILE A 49 0.82 5.98 -11.56
CA ILE A 49 -0.60 5.94 -11.90
C ILE A 49 -1.38 7.00 -11.14
N MET A 50 -1.01 7.24 -9.90
CA MET A 50 -1.68 8.24 -9.06
C MET A 50 -1.13 9.66 -9.24
N GLY A 51 -0.12 9.83 -10.09
CA GLY A 51 0.41 11.14 -10.44
C GLY A 51 1.19 11.82 -9.32
N CYS A 52 1.74 11.07 -8.38
CA CYS A 52 2.48 11.63 -7.25
C CYS A 52 3.97 11.29 -7.24
N GLU A 53 4.51 10.76 -8.32
CA GLU A 53 5.89 10.28 -8.39
C GLU A 53 6.92 11.35 -8.04
N ARG A 54 6.63 12.60 -8.33
CA ARG A 54 7.55 13.72 -8.01
C ARG A 54 7.49 14.14 -6.55
N ARG A 55 6.50 13.65 -5.82
CA ARG A 55 6.32 13.99 -4.40
C ARG A 55 6.88 12.92 -3.48
N VAL A 56 7.38 11.81 -4.04
CA VAL A 56 7.93 10.72 -3.25
C VAL A 56 9.31 11.13 -2.72
N VAL A 57 9.43 11.26 -1.41
CA VAL A 57 10.69 11.50 -0.72
C VAL A 57 11.13 10.24 -0.01
N TYR A 58 10.22 9.62 0.71
CA TYR A 58 10.46 8.35 1.41
C TYR A 58 9.45 7.32 0.94
N ASP A 59 9.88 6.07 0.91
CA ASP A 59 9.07 4.95 0.45
C ASP A 59 8.78 3.95 1.58
N LEU A 60 8.09 2.87 1.24
CA LEU A 60 7.73 1.83 2.20
C LEU A 60 8.95 1.25 2.92
N ILE A 61 10.03 1.00 2.20
CA ILE A 61 11.23 0.40 2.79
C ILE A 61 11.90 1.36 3.78
N ASN A 62 11.91 2.66 3.48
CA ASN A 62 12.43 3.66 4.42
C ASN A 62 11.67 3.58 5.76
N VAL A 63 10.35 3.42 5.70
CA VAL A 63 9.53 3.30 6.93
C VAL A 63 9.85 2.00 7.66
N ILE A 64 9.94 0.89 6.95
CA ILE A 64 10.23 -0.42 7.54
C ILE A 64 11.59 -0.42 8.23
N GLN A 65 12.57 0.22 7.63
CA GLN A 65 13.93 0.27 8.17
C GLN A 65 14.15 1.36 9.22
N GLY A 66 13.12 2.13 9.52
CA GLY A 66 13.22 3.19 10.52
C GLY A 66 13.92 4.47 10.04
N GLU A 67 14.11 4.61 8.74
CA GLU A 67 14.74 5.79 8.15
C GLU A 67 13.76 6.95 8.01
N ALA A 68 12.47 6.67 8.06
CA ALA A 68 11.42 7.67 8.00
C ALA A 68 10.20 7.16 8.76
N ASN A 69 9.35 8.07 9.23
CA ASN A 69 8.07 7.68 9.80
C ASN A 69 6.97 7.78 8.74
N LEU A 70 5.78 7.27 9.06
CA LEU A 70 4.66 7.27 8.10
C LEU A 70 4.22 8.68 7.72
N HIS A 71 4.29 9.64 8.64
CA HIS A 71 3.93 11.03 8.32
C HIS A 71 4.84 11.63 7.25
N GLN A 72 6.09 11.20 7.22
CA GLN A 72 7.05 11.68 6.22
C GLN A 72 6.88 10.96 4.88
N ALA A 73 6.47 9.70 4.90
CA ALA A 73 6.40 8.87 3.72
C ALA A 73 5.04 8.91 3.02
N LEU A 74 3.95 9.05 3.78
CA LEU A 74 2.61 9.11 3.19
C LEU A 74 2.41 10.38 2.37
N ILE A 75 1.88 10.21 1.17
CA ILE A 75 1.58 11.29 0.26
C ILE A 75 0.07 11.45 0.18
N LYS A 76 -0.42 12.61 0.60
CA LYS A 76 -1.84 12.94 0.50
C LYS A 76 -2.18 13.30 -0.93
N ASP A 77 -3.26 12.72 -1.45
CA ASP A 77 -3.72 13.02 -2.80
C ASP A 77 -4.15 14.49 -2.92
N LYS A 78 -3.85 15.10 -4.06
CA LYS A 78 -4.16 16.53 -4.27
C LYS A 78 -5.64 16.80 -4.38
N GLN A 79 -6.40 15.84 -4.88
CA GLN A 79 -7.82 16.03 -5.19
C GLN A 79 -8.73 15.39 -4.14
N CYS A 80 -8.22 14.46 -3.36
CA CYS A 80 -9.00 13.73 -2.37
C CYS A 80 -8.28 13.71 -1.03
N ASP A 81 -8.82 14.43 -0.05
CA ASP A 81 -8.18 14.59 1.26
C ASP A 81 -8.14 13.29 2.07
N ASN A 82 -8.96 12.32 1.72
CA ASN A 82 -9.02 11.04 2.43
C ASN A 82 -8.11 9.97 1.82
N LEU A 83 -7.41 10.29 0.73
CA LEU A 83 -6.60 9.31 0.01
C LEU A 83 -5.11 9.59 0.22
N PHE A 84 -4.39 8.56 0.66
CA PHE A 84 -2.95 8.63 0.90
C PHE A 84 -2.25 7.49 0.20
N VAL A 85 -1.04 7.75 -0.28
CA VAL A 85 -0.23 6.80 -1.03
C VAL A 85 1.08 6.55 -0.29
N LEU A 86 1.46 5.29 -0.19
CA LEU A 86 2.78 4.89 0.30
C LEU A 86 3.49 4.16 -0.85
N ALA A 87 4.52 4.79 -1.39
CA ALA A 87 5.20 4.31 -2.58
C ALA A 87 6.14 3.15 -2.29
N ALA A 88 6.36 2.31 -3.28
CA ALA A 88 7.36 1.24 -3.20
C ALA A 88 8.77 1.79 -3.44
N SER A 89 9.76 1.05 -2.96
CA SER A 89 11.16 1.37 -3.24
C SER A 89 11.54 0.92 -4.64
N GLN A 90 12.36 1.72 -5.33
CA GLN A 90 12.94 1.35 -6.61
C GLN A 90 14.25 0.58 -6.48
N THR A 91 14.96 0.80 -5.39
CA THR A 91 16.38 0.42 -5.29
C THR A 91 16.66 -0.64 -4.23
N ARG A 92 15.67 -0.99 -3.43
CA ARG A 92 15.85 -1.97 -2.37
C ARG A 92 15.41 -3.35 -2.81
N ASP A 93 15.94 -4.38 -2.15
CA ASP A 93 15.55 -5.75 -2.41
C ASP A 93 14.21 -6.09 -1.77
N LYS A 94 13.50 -7.04 -2.35
CA LYS A 94 12.24 -7.56 -1.78
C LYS A 94 12.42 -8.09 -0.37
N GLU A 95 13.63 -8.54 -0.04
CA GLU A 95 13.96 -9.06 1.29
C GLU A 95 13.85 -8.00 2.37
N ALA A 96 13.92 -6.72 1.99
CA ALA A 96 13.70 -5.62 2.93
C ALA A 96 12.23 -5.54 3.39
N LEU A 97 11.31 -6.19 2.68
CA LEU A 97 9.92 -6.33 3.10
C LEU A 97 9.81 -7.45 4.13
N SER A 98 10.28 -7.19 5.34
CA SER A 98 10.17 -8.18 6.41
C SER A 98 8.74 -8.28 6.91
N ARG A 99 8.38 -9.45 7.43
CA ARG A 99 7.07 -9.67 8.05
C ARG A 99 6.82 -8.67 9.18
N GLU A 100 7.78 -8.53 10.07
CA GLU A 100 7.65 -7.62 11.21
C GLU A 100 7.51 -6.16 10.76
N GLY A 101 8.26 -5.78 9.74
CA GLY A 101 8.18 -4.42 9.20
C GLY A 101 6.83 -4.13 8.58
N VAL A 102 6.29 -5.06 7.82
CA VAL A 102 4.96 -4.91 7.20
C VAL A 102 3.87 -4.86 8.27
N GLU A 103 3.93 -5.75 9.24
CA GLU A 103 2.96 -5.78 10.35
C GLU A 103 2.97 -4.43 11.09
N LYS A 104 4.14 -3.90 11.35
CA LYS A 104 4.28 -2.62 12.03
C LYS A 104 3.65 -1.49 11.23
N VAL A 105 3.91 -1.44 9.92
CA VAL A 105 3.34 -0.41 9.05
C VAL A 105 1.83 -0.49 9.06
N LEU A 106 1.27 -1.69 8.94
CA LEU A 106 -0.19 -1.86 8.95
C LEU A 106 -0.80 -1.47 10.30
N ALA A 107 -0.15 -1.84 11.40
CA ALA A 107 -0.60 -1.47 12.73
C ALA A 107 -0.53 0.05 12.95
N ASP A 108 0.54 0.69 12.50
CA ASP A 108 0.70 2.14 12.64
C ASP A 108 -0.34 2.90 11.81
N LEU A 109 -0.65 2.41 10.62
CA LEU A 109 -1.71 3.00 9.80
C LEU A 109 -3.07 2.87 10.48
N ALA A 110 -3.35 1.72 11.06
CA ALA A 110 -4.60 1.55 11.81
C ALA A 110 -4.67 2.52 12.99
N ALA A 111 -3.56 2.76 13.67
CA ALA A 111 -3.48 3.72 14.77
C ALA A 111 -3.65 5.17 14.31
N MET A 112 -3.44 5.45 13.04
CA MET A 112 -3.65 6.76 12.43
C MET A 112 -5.09 6.96 11.92
N ASP A 113 -6.00 6.09 12.31
CA ASP A 113 -7.42 6.14 11.97
C ASP A 113 -7.73 5.90 10.48
N PHE A 114 -6.87 5.20 9.78
CA PHE A 114 -7.21 4.72 8.44
C PHE A 114 -8.28 3.66 8.53
N GLU A 115 -9.36 3.85 7.80
CA GLU A 115 -10.46 2.88 7.75
C GLU A 115 -10.16 1.72 6.80
N TYR A 116 -9.47 2.00 5.70
CA TYR A 116 -9.10 1.01 4.71
C TYR A 116 -7.63 1.13 4.35
N ILE A 117 -7.00 -0.01 4.20
CA ILE A 117 -5.61 -0.11 3.73
C ILE A 117 -5.63 -1.03 2.51
N VAL A 118 -5.39 -0.46 1.34
CA VAL A 118 -5.37 -1.21 0.08
C VAL A 118 -3.93 -1.57 -0.25
N CYS A 119 -3.66 -2.85 -0.35
CA CYS A 119 -2.31 -3.36 -0.61
C CYS A 119 -2.21 -3.82 -2.06
N ASP A 120 -1.39 -3.12 -2.84
CA ASP A 120 -1.11 -3.47 -4.23
C ASP A 120 0.07 -4.43 -4.24
N SER A 121 -0.23 -5.72 -4.33
CA SER A 121 0.76 -6.80 -4.21
C SER A 121 1.04 -7.47 -5.53
N PRO A 122 2.30 -7.70 -5.90
CA PRO A 122 2.62 -8.43 -7.12
C PRO A 122 2.19 -9.89 -7.04
N ALA A 123 1.99 -10.52 -8.19
CA ALA A 123 1.65 -11.92 -8.26
C ALA A 123 2.75 -12.78 -7.64
N GLY A 124 2.36 -13.81 -6.94
CA GLY A 124 3.30 -14.76 -6.36
C GLY A 124 4.05 -14.27 -5.13
N ILE A 125 3.64 -13.14 -4.57
CA ILE A 125 4.27 -12.65 -3.35
C ILE A 125 3.84 -13.52 -2.17
N GLU A 126 4.81 -14.12 -1.51
CA GLU A 126 4.60 -14.94 -0.31
C GLU A 126 5.39 -14.35 0.85
N THR A 127 5.42 -13.03 0.90
CA THR A 127 6.22 -12.31 1.86
C THR A 127 5.43 -12.01 3.13
N GLY A 128 6.07 -11.29 4.02
CA GLY A 128 5.44 -10.80 5.23
C GLY A 128 4.14 -10.05 4.97
N ALA A 129 3.98 -9.43 3.81
CA ALA A 129 2.74 -8.73 3.46
C ALA A 129 1.53 -9.65 3.51
N LEU A 130 1.61 -10.83 2.85
CA LEU A 130 0.53 -11.81 2.90
C LEU A 130 0.38 -12.42 4.28
N MET A 131 1.48 -12.65 4.96
CA MET A 131 1.45 -13.21 6.31
C MET A 131 0.86 -12.24 7.32
N ALA A 132 1.16 -10.95 7.17
CA ALA A 132 0.61 -9.92 8.05
C ALA A 132 -0.91 -9.84 7.97
N MET A 133 -1.49 -10.19 6.84
CA MET A 133 -2.94 -10.20 6.67
C MET A 133 -3.66 -11.22 7.53
N HIS A 134 -2.97 -12.24 8.00
CA HIS A 134 -3.55 -13.18 8.95
C HIS A 134 -3.87 -12.53 10.29
N PHE A 135 -3.29 -11.38 10.55
CA PHE A 135 -3.53 -10.60 11.76
C PHE A 135 -4.59 -9.52 11.57
N ALA A 136 -5.09 -9.34 10.36
CA ALA A 136 -6.19 -8.44 10.11
C ALA A 136 -7.47 -9.06 10.65
N ASP A 137 -8.32 -8.26 11.28
CA ASP A 137 -9.60 -8.76 11.76
C ASP A 137 -10.49 -9.18 10.62
N GLU A 138 -10.30 -8.56 9.48
CA GLU A 138 -11.12 -8.85 8.32
C GLU A 138 -10.31 -8.58 7.06
N GLU A 139 -10.13 -9.62 6.27
CA GLU A 139 -9.58 -9.52 4.93
C GLU A 139 -10.74 -9.40 3.95
N ILE A 140 -10.92 -8.22 3.37
CA ILE A 140 -12.01 -7.99 2.43
C ILE A 140 -11.46 -8.00 1.02
N GLY A 141 -11.76 -9.06 0.33
CA GLY A 141 -11.59 -9.11 -1.11
C GLY A 141 -10.15 -9.28 -1.57
N ARG A 142 -9.98 -10.32 -2.34
CA ARG A 142 -8.86 -10.41 -3.26
C ARG A 142 -9.42 -10.17 -4.64
N ALA A 143 -8.91 -9.16 -5.31
CA ALA A 143 -9.24 -8.94 -6.69
C ALA A 143 -8.15 -9.57 -7.54
N HIS A 144 -8.56 -10.40 -8.47
CA HIS A 144 -7.67 -10.99 -9.48
C HIS A 144 -7.89 -10.25 -10.78
N VAL A 145 -6.80 -9.75 -11.32
CA VAL A 145 -6.83 -8.99 -12.56
C VAL A 145 -6.04 -9.71 -13.63
#